data_6589bdbe0b8e0dda3fc4aecddf1dff59
#
_entry.id   6589bdbe0b8e0dda3fc4aecddf1dff59
#
_cell.length_a   1.000
_cell.length_b   1.000
_cell.length_c   1.000
_cell.angle_alpha   90.00
_cell.angle_beta   90.00
_cell.angle_gamma   90.00
#
_symmetry.space_group_name_H-M   'P 1'
#
loop_
_entity.id
_entity.type
_entity.pdbx_description
1 polymer ?
#
loop_
_entity_poly.entity_id
_entity_poly.type
_entity_poly.pdbx_seq_one_letter_code
_entity_poly.pdbx_strand_id
1 'polypeptide(L)'
;MGGKVTVVGAGFYGSTTALRLAEYDIFDTVVLTDIVEGKPEGLALDMNQSRSIEGFETKIIGATTTAEGAGYEATANSDVVVITAGLPRKPGMSRMDLIGVNAGIVRGVAENITKHSPNAVIIVV
;
A
#
# COMPACT_ATOMS: atom_id res chain seq x y z
N MET A 1 -7.69 -5.63 -17.88
CA MET A 1 -7.70 -4.17 -17.88
C MET A 1 -6.35 -3.65 -17.44
N GLY A 2 -5.96 -2.42 -17.79
CA GLY A 2 -4.65 -1.88 -17.46
C GLY A 2 -4.64 -1.09 -16.15
N GLY A 3 -3.51 -0.47 -15.86
CA GLY A 3 -3.36 0.46 -14.77
C GLY A 3 -2.65 -0.10 -13.54
N LYS A 4 -2.43 0.80 -12.59
CA LYS A 4 -1.71 0.50 -11.36
C LYS A 4 -2.51 0.96 -10.15
N VAL A 5 -2.58 0.10 -9.16
CA VAL A 5 -3.08 0.46 -7.83
C VAL A 5 -1.97 0.27 -6.80
N THR A 6 -1.83 1.24 -5.91
CA THR A 6 -0.92 1.15 -4.78
C THR A 6 -1.71 0.99 -3.48
N VAL A 7 -1.29 0.04 -2.65
CA VAL A 7 -1.79 -0.14 -1.29
C VAL A 7 -0.66 0.24 -0.33
N VAL A 8 -0.87 1.26 0.45
CA VAL A 8 0.08 1.74 1.45
C VAL A 8 -0.26 1.14 2.81
N GLY A 9 0.66 0.39 3.36
CA GLY A 9 0.49 -0.37 4.59
C GLY A 9 0.33 -1.86 4.31
N ALA A 10 1.28 -2.67 4.79
CA ALA A 10 1.32 -4.11 4.60
C ALA A 10 0.95 -4.87 5.89
N GLY A 11 0.03 -4.31 6.66
CA GLY A 11 -0.60 -4.99 7.78
C GLY A 11 -1.63 -6.01 7.29
N PHE A 12 -2.44 -6.53 8.20
CA PHE A 12 -3.47 -7.52 7.84
C PHE A 12 -4.48 -6.97 6.82
N TYR A 13 -4.93 -5.74 7.02
CA TYR A 13 -5.88 -5.12 6.10
C TYR A 13 -5.24 -4.84 4.74
N GLY A 14 -4.09 -4.15 4.73
CA GLY A 14 -3.44 -3.74 3.48
C GLY A 14 -2.97 -4.92 2.64
N SER A 15 -2.33 -5.93 3.26
CA SER A 15 -1.88 -7.12 2.54
C SER A 15 -3.05 -7.93 1.97
N THR A 16 -4.14 -8.07 2.72
CA THR A 16 -5.34 -8.73 2.23
C THR A 16 -5.97 -7.95 1.08
N THR A 17 -6.03 -6.62 1.20
CA THR A 17 -6.54 -5.76 0.12
C THR A 17 -5.71 -5.93 -1.16
N ALA A 18 -4.39 -5.92 -1.05
CA ALA A 18 -3.50 -6.11 -2.20
C ALA A 18 -3.72 -7.47 -2.87
N LEU A 19 -3.83 -8.53 -2.09
CA LEU A 19 -4.09 -9.88 -2.60
C LEU A 19 -5.44 -9.95 -3.34
N ARG A 20 -6.50 -9.42 -2.75
CA ARG A 20 -7.82 -9.43 -3.39
C ARG A 20 -7.84 -8.62 -4.67
N LEU A 21 -7.19 -7.46 -4.70
CA LEU A 21 -7.08 -6.66 -5.92
C LEU A 21 -6.35 -7.42 -7.03
N ALA A 22 -5.32 -8.18 -6.69
CA ALA A 22 -4.61 -9.02 -7.65
C ALA A 22 -5.49 -10.16 -8.17
N GLU A 23 -6.20 -10.86 -7.28
CA GLU A 23 -7.10 -11.96 -7.65
C GLU A 23 -8.25 -11.51 -8.54
N TYR A 24 -8.78 -10.30 -8.34
CA TYR A 24 -9.79 -9.73 -9.24
C TYR A 24 -9.27 -9.41 -10.63
N ASP A 25 -7.96 -9.31 -10.77
CA ASP A 25 -7.28 -9.13 -12.05
C ASP A 25 -7.74 -7.90 -12.84
N ILE A 26 -8.03 -6.80 -12.11
CA ILE A 26 -8.52 -5.54 -12.68
C ILE A 26 -7.35 -4.66 -13.14
N PHE A 27 -6.26 -4.67 -12.38
CA PHE A 27 -5.07 -3.85 -12.64
C PHE A 27 -3.94 -4.71 -13.21
N ASP A 28 -3.10 -4.11 -14.03
CA ASP A 28 -1.85 -4.76 -14.48
C ASP A 28 -0.88 -4.94 -13.33
N THR A 29 -0.84 -3.96 -12.42
CA THR A 29 0.12 -3.93 -11.32
C THR A 29 -0.56 -3.52 -10.02
N VAL A 30 -0.27 -4.25 -8.95
CA VAL A 30 -0.56 -3.89 -7.56
C VAL A 30 0.76 -3.64 -6.86
N VAL A 31 0.93 -2.45 -6.30
CA VAL A 31 2.11 -2.10 -5.48
C VAL A 31 1.70 -2.13 -4.02
N LEU A 32 2.44 -2.86 -3.21
CA LEU A 32 2.26 -2.93 -1.76
C LEU A 32 3.46 -2.28 -1.08
N THR A 33 3.24 -1.29 -0.23
CA THR A 33 4.31 -0.60 0.48
C THR A 33 4.15 -0.71 1.98
N ASP A 34 5.28 -0.66 2.69
CA ASP A 34 5.31 -0.55 4.16
C ASP A 34 6.65 0.03 4.57
N ILE A 35 6.71 0.57 5.79
CA ILE A 35 7.96 1.06 6.38
C ILE A 35 8.80 -0.05 7.01
N VAL A 36 8.22 -1.23 7.25
CA VAL A 36 8.95 -2.38 7.77
C VAL A 36 9.78 -2.98 6.66
N GLU A 37 11.11 -2.88 6.80
CA GLU A 37 12.05 -3.32 5.78
C GLU A 37 11.85 -4.78 5.39
N GLY A 38 11.76 -5.02 4.09
CA GLY A 38 11.63 -6.35 3.50
C GLY A 38 10.23 -6.96 3.59
N LYS A 39 9.34 -6.41 4.41
CA LYS A 39 8.01 -6.98 4.60
C LYS A 39 7.14 -6.92 3.33
N PRO A 40 6.98 -5.77 2.67
CA PRO A 40 6.16 -5.74 1.46
C PRO A 40 6.74 -6.57 0.32
N GLU A 41 8.06 -6.60 0.19
CA GLU A 41 8.74 -7.41 -0.83
C GLU A 41 8.49 -8.90 -0.61
N GLY A 42 8.60 -9.37 0.63
CA GLY A 42 8.34 -10.77 0.99
C GLY A 42 6.89 -11.18 0.75
N LEU A 43 5.94 -10.32 1.14
CA LEU A 43 4.51 -10.57 0.89
C LEU A 43 4.20 -10.58 -0.60
N ALA A 44 4.77 -9.66 -1.37
CA ALA A 44 4.58 -9.63 -2.82
C ALA A 44 5.11 -10.92 -3.49
N LEU A 45 6.26 -11.41 -3.04
CA LEU A 45 6.80 -12.67 -3.53
C LEU A 45 5.85 -13.84 -3.27
N ASP A 46 5.34 -13.96 -2.04
CA ASP A 46 4.39 -15.02 -1.68
C ASP A 46 3.12 -14.95 -2.54
N MET A 47 2.58 -13.75 -2.72
CA MET A 47 1.37 -13.55 -3.52
C MET A 47 1.60 -13.88 -5.00
N ASN A 48 2.73 -13.46 -5.57
CA ASN A 48 3.07 -13.76 -6.97
C ASN A 48 3.24 -15.26 -7.20
N GLN A 49 3.75 -16.00 -6.22
CA GLN A 49 3.89 -17.46 -6.31
C GLN A 49 2.56 -18.20 -6.37
N SER A 50 1.47 -17.58 -5.91
CA SER A 50 0.13 -18.16 -6.01
C SER A 50 -0.53 -17.96 -7.37
N ARG A 51 0.04 -17.14 -8.26
CA ARG A 51 -0.56 -16.77 -9.55
C ARG A 51 -0.90 -17.97 -10.43
N SER A 52 -0.02 -18.96 -10.46
CA SER A 52 -0.21 -20.14 -11.30
C SER A 52 -1.40 -21.00 -10.85
N ILE A 53 -1.74 -20.93 -9.58
CA ILE A 53 -2.88 -21.68 -9.00
C ILE A 53 -4.15 -20.84 -9.07
N GLU A 54 -4.06 -19.58 -8.65
CA GLU A 54 -5.22 -18.68 -8.60
C GLU A 54 -5.60 -18.09 -9.96
N GLY A 55 -4.69 -18.11 -10.92
CA GLY A 55 -4.98 -17.77 -12.31
C GLY A 55 -5.03 -16.29 -12.65
N PHE A 56 -4.56 -15.39 -11.79
CA PHE A 56 -4.50 -13.96 -12.12
C PHE A 56 -3.21 -13.58 -12.85
N GLU A 57 -3.30 -12.58 -13.73
CA GLU A 57 -2.17 -12.03 -14.49
C GLU A 57 -1.50 -10.83 -13.79
N THR A 58 -2.22 -10.15 -12.91
CA THR A 58 -1.74 -8.97 -12.18
C THR A 58 -0.38 -9.22 -11.53
N LYS A 59 0.54 -8.29 -11.71
CA LYS A 59 1.87 -8.33 -11.09
C LYS A 59 1.84 -7.59 -9.76
N ILE A 60 2.35 -8.22 -8.71
CA ILE A 60 2.44 -7.61 -7.39
C ILE A 60 3.88 -7.19 -7.13
N ILE A 61 4.09 -5.93 -6.77
CA ILE A 61 5.39 -5.36 -6.45
C ILE A 61 5.37 -4.89 -5.00
N GLY A 62 6.35 -5.32 -4.22
CA GLY A 62 6.56 -4.84 -2.87
C GLY A 62 7.66 -3.78 -2.84
N ALA A 63 7.48 -2.74 -2.06
CA ALA A 63 8.49 -1.71 -1.86
C ALA A 63 8.52 -1.21 -0.41
N THR A 64 9.68 -1.28 0.22
CA THR A 64 9.90 -0.66 1.51
C THR A 64 10.05 0.85 1.32
N THR A 65 9.31 1.62 2.10
CA THR A 65 9.31 3.08 2.03
C THR A 65 9.82 3.70 3.32
N THR A 66 10.31 4.94 3.23
CA THR A 66 10.72 5.70 4.40
C THR A 66 9.91 6.99 4.52
N ALA A 67 9.93 7.59 5.71
CA ALA A 67 9.27 8.88 5.93
C ALA A 67 9.85 10.00 5.05
N GLU A 68 11.12 9.88 4.67
CA GLU A 68 11.82 10.83 3.81
C GLU A 68 11.47 10.67 2.32
N GLY A 69 10.74 9.63 1.97
CA GLY A 69 10.24 9.42 0.60
C GLY A 69 10.97 8.37 -0.22
N ALA A 70 11.96 7.67 0.35
CA ALA A 70 12.62 6.57 -0.36
C ALA A 70 11.65 5.40 -0.58
N GLY A 71 11.77 4.72 -1.72
CA GLY A 71 10.93 3.57 -2.07
C GLY A 71 9.60 3.93 -2.74
N TYR A 72 9.19 5.19 -2.69
CA TYR A 72 7.93 5.63 -3.32
C TYR A 72 7.99 5.64 -4.85
N GLU A 73 9.15 5.50 -5.45
CA GLU A 73 9.31 5.43 -6.91
C GLU A 73 8.47 4.30 -7.51
N ALA A 74 8.33 3.18 -6.79
CA ALA A 74 7.52 2.05 -7.24
C ALA A 74 6.03 2.41 -7.38
N THR A 75 5.57 3.42 -6.67
CA THR A 75 4.16 3.88 -6.70
C THR A 75 3.86 4.83 -7.86
N ALA A 76 4.87 5.24 -8.62
CA ALA A 76 4.71 6.26 -9.66
C ALA A 76 3.63 5.86 -10.68
N ASN A 77 2.85 6.86 -11.09
CA ASN A 77 1.77 6.71 -12.06
C ASN A 77 0.67 5.74 -11.63
N SER A 78 0.39 5.67 -10.34
CA SER A 78 -0.77 4.94 -9.84
C SER A 78 -2.06 5.64 -10.24
N ASP A 79 -3.05 4.85 -10.63
CA ASP A 79 -4.40 5.35 -10.92
C ASP A 79 -5.23 5.47 -9.64
N VAL A 80 -5.03 4.53 -8.72
CA VAL A 80 -5.69 4.50 -7.42
C VAL A 80 -4.65 4.22 -6.33
N VAL A 81 -4.78 4.88 -5.20
CA VAL A 81 -3.97 4.62 -4.02
C VAL A 81 -4.89 4.40 -2.82
N VAL A 82 -4.71 3.27 -2.15
CA VAL A 82 -5.44 2.94 -0.93
C VAL A 82 -4.49 3.09 0.25
N ILE A 83 -4.76 4.02 1.14
CA ILE A 83 -3.94 4.26 2.32
C ILE A 83 -4.54 3.53 3.51
N THR A 84 -3.86 2.49 3.97
CA THR A 84 -4.22 1.70 5.14
C THR A 84 -3.21 1.88 6.27
N ALA A 85 -2.22 2.75 6.08
CA ALA A 85 -1.15 3.00 7.03
C ALA A 85 -1.66 3.69 8.29
N GLY A 86 -1.11 3.31 9.42
CA GLY A 86 -1.43 3.90 10.72
C GLY A 86 -0.96 2.99 11.84
N LEU A 87 -0.86 3.55 13.04
CA LEU A 87 -0.55 2.78 14.24
C LEU A 87 -1.84 2.26 14.87
N PRO A 88 -1.84 1.01 15.36
CA PRO A 88 -2.96 0.50 16.14
C PRO A 88 -3.02 1.20 17.50
N ARG A 89 -4.21 1.26 18.07
CA ARG A 89 -4.40 1.80 19.41
C ARG A 89 -3.64 0.97 20.43
N LYS A 90 -2.80 1.62 21.22
CA LYS A 90 -2.08 0.99 22.33
C LYS A 90 -2.81 1.21 23.66
N PRO A 91 -2.64 0.31 24.65
CA PRO A 91 -3.18 0.55 25.98
C PRO A 91 -2.73 1.91 26.54
N GLY A 92 -3.65 2.66 27.13
CA GLY A 92 -3.40 3.99 27.66
C GLY A 92 -3.52 5.14 26.66
N MET A 93 -3.70 4.86 25.38
CA MET A 93 -3.96 5.90 24.38
C MET A 93 -5.46 6.23 24.29
N SER A 94 -5.77 7.52 24.30
CA SER A 94 -7.11 8.01 23.96
C SER A 94 -7.31 7.95 22.44
N ARG A 95 -8.57 8.04 22.00
CA ARG A 95 -8.88 8.16 20.57
C ARG A 95 -8.27 9.43 19.96
N MET A 96 -8.24 10.52 20.72
CA MET A 96 -7.67 11.77 20.25
C MET A 96 -6.16 11.67 20.06
N ASP A 97 -5.45 10.96 20.96
CA ASP A 97 -4.02 10.71 20.81
C ASP A 97 -3.75 9.91 19.52
N LEU A 98 -4.56 8.89 19.25
CA LEU A 98 -4.43 8.06 18.06
C LEU A 98 -4.70 8.87 16.79
N ILE A 99 -5.71 9.72 16.78
CA ILE A 99 -6.04 10.59 15.64
C ILE A 99 -4.86 11.53 15.34
N GLY A 100 -4.26 12.13 16.37
CA GLY A 100 -3.12 13.01 16.18
C GLY A 100 -1.93 12.32 15.52
N VAL A 101 -1.58 11.13 15.98
CA VAL A 101 -0.48 10.34 15.41
C VAL A 101 -0.80 9.89 13.98
N ASN A 102 -1.97 9.32 13.77
CA ASN A 102 -2.34 8.78 12.46
C ASN A 102 -2.56 9.87 11.41
N ALA A 103 -3.06 11.04 11.80
CA ALA A 103 -3.18 12.18 10.90
C ALA A 103 -1.81 12.57 10.31
N GLY A 104 -0.76 12.59 11.14
CA GLY A 104 0.61 12.84 10.67
C GLY A 104 1.11 11.79 9.70
N ILE A 105 0.85 10.52 9.99
CA ILE A 105 1.24 9.40 9.12
C ILE A 105 0.53 9.50 7.77
N VAL A 106 -0.77 9.65 7.76
CA VAL A 106 -1.57 9.75 6.52
C VAL A 106 -1.15 10.96 5.69
N ARG A 107 -0.90 12.09 6.35
CA ARG A 107 -0.42 13.31 5.69
C ARG A 107 0.92 13.07 4.99
N GLY A 108 1.89 12.49 5.69
CA GLY A 108 3.21 12.20 5.11
C GLY A 108 3.12 11.24 3.93
N VAL A 109 2.30 10.21 4.04
CA VAL A 109 2.04 9.27 2.94
C VAL A 109 1.41 10.00 1.75
N ALA A 110 0.37 10.79 1.97
CA ALA A 110 -0.31 11.52 0.90
C ALA A 110 0.64 12.49 0.18
N GLU A 111 1.47 13.20 0.92
CA GLU A 111 2.46 14.10 0.34
C GLU A 111 3.47 13.37 -0.55
N ASN A 112 3.96 12.20 -0.13
CA ASN A 112 4.87 11.40 -0.93
C ASN A 112 4.19 10.79 -2.15
N ILE A 113 2.98 10.27 -1.99
CA ILE A 113 2.20 9.70 -3.09
C ILE A 113 1.93 10.75 -4.17
N THR A 114 1.51 11.95 -3.80
CA THR A 114 1.17 12.98 -4.78
C THR A 114 2.36 13.47 -5.59
N LYS A 115 3.57 13.33 -5.08
CA LYS A 115 4.79 13.62 -5.86
C LYS A 115 4.99 12.66 -7.02
N HIS A 116 4.62 11.39 -6.84
CA HIS A 116 4.82 10.33 -7.83
C HIS A 116 3.56 10.03 -8.65
N SER A 117 2.39 10.32 -8.10
CA SER A 117 1.10 10.00 -8.71
C SER A 117 0.11 11.16 -8.49
N PRO A 118 0.36 12.33 -9.13
CA PRO A 118 -0.45 13.54 -8.88
C PRO A 118 -1.90 13.42 -9.32
N ASN A 119 -2.22 12.49 -10.20
CA ASN A 119 -3.58 12.31 -10.74
C ASN A 119 -4.30 11.10 -10.13
N ALA A 120 -3.72 10.45 -9.13
CA ALA A 120 -4.32 9.28 -8.51
C ALA A 120 -5.57 9.64 -7.70
N VAL A 121 -6.55 8.74 -7.72
CA VAL A 121 -7.65 8.76 -6.76
C VAL A 121 -7.14 8.15 -5.45
N ILE A 122 -7.27 8.89 -4.35
CA ILE A 122 -6.79 8.43 -3.04
C ILE A 122 -7.98 8.02 -2.18
N ILE A 123 -7.91 6.80 -1.68
CA ILE A 123 -8.88 6.23 -0.75
C ILE A 123 -8.18 6.06 0.59
N VAL A 124 -8.70 6.69 1.64
CA VAL A 124 -8.17 6.57 3.00
C VAL A 124 -9.09 5.68 3.82
N VAL A 125 -8.51 4.67 4.45
CA VAL A 125 -9.24 3.71 5.28
C VAL A 125 -9.03 3.99 6.76
#